data_f9f5eed8344d1e3f50e7effc36158130
#
_entry.id   f9f5eed8344d1e3f50e7effc36158130
#
_cell.length_a   1.000
_cell.length_b   1.000
_cell.length_c   1.000
_cell.angle_alpha   90.00
_cell.angle_beta   90.00
_cell.angle_gamma   90.00
#
_symmetry.space_group_name_H-M   'P 1'
#
loop_
_entity.id
_entity.type
_entity.pdbx_description
1 polymer ?
#
loop_
_entity_poly.entity_id
_entity_poly.type
_entity_poly.pdbx_seq_one_letter_code
_entity_poly.pdbx_strand_id
1 'polypeptide(L)' 'MREARFVVYTRADCSLCDDFVTSLARQLEPSRLAYELRDVDADAESRRRFGLKIPVLTVDGSLICHGRYDALAVARLLAR' A
#
# COMPACT_ATOMS: atom_id res chain seq x y z
N MET A 1 -21.84 -0.41 -5.48
CA MET A 1 -20.47 -0.79 -5.81
C MET A 1 -19.54 -0.48 -4.64
N ARG A 2 -18.70 -1.41 -4.26
CA ARG A 2 -17.81 -1.19 -3.14
C ARG A 2 -16.51 -0.55 -3.58
N GLU A 3 -16.04 0.37 -2.74
CA GLU A 3 -14.71 0.93 -2.96
C GLU A 3 -13.65 -0.10 -2.66
N ALA A 4 -12.57 -0.07 -3.43
CA ALA A 4 -11.42 -0.90 -3.16
C ALA A 4 -10.76 -0.47 -1.86
N ARG A 5 -10.26 -1.43 -1.10
CA ARG A 5 -9.62 -1.18 0.18
C ARG A 5 -8.11 -1.23 0.02
N PHE A 6 -7.50 -0.06 0.03
CA PHE A 6 -6.05 0.08 -0.11
C PHE A 6 -5.40 0.10 1.26
N VAL A 7 -4.44 -0.79 1.48
CA VAL A 7 -3.69 -0.86 2.74
C VAL A 7 -2.21 -0.89 2.43
N VAL A 8 -1.45 -0.01 3.11
CA VAL A 8 0.00 0.00 2.99
C VAL A 8 0.60 -0.41 4.32
N TYR A 9 1.46 -1.42 4.27
CA TYR A 9 2.20 -1.87 5.44
C TYR A 9 3.56 -1.19 5.46
N THR A 10 3.86 -0.50 6.55
CA THR A 10 5.07 0.29 6.70
C THR A 10 5.76 -0.03 8.01
N ARG A 11 6.90 0.61 8.23
CA ARG A 11 7.63 0.52 9.49
C ARG A 11 8.14 1.92 9.83
N ALA A 12 8.33 2.19 11.13
CA ALA A 12 8.88 3.47 11.57
C ALA A 12 10.27 3.66 10.98
N ASP A 13 10.65 4.93 10.76
CA ASP A 13 11.98 5.30 10.25
C ASP A 13 12.32 4.64 8.92
N CYS A 14 11.34 4.59 8.04
CA CYS A 14 11.50 4.00 6.72
C CYS A 14 11.23 5.05 5.65
N SER A 15 12.31 5.66 5.12
CA SER A 15 12.16 6.71 4.10
C SER A 15 11.56 6.15 2.81
N LEU A 16 11.88 4.91 2.48
CA LEU A 16 11.29 4.25 1.31
C LEU A 16 9.78 4.09 1.46
N CYS A 17 9.33 3.81 2.68
CA CYS A 17 7.90 3.71 2.98
C CYS A 17 7.23 5.08 2.78
N ASP A 18 7.88 6.16 3.24
CA ASP A 18 7.33 7.50 3.11
C ASP A 18 7.14 7.88 1.64
N ASP A 19 8.12 7.59 0.80
CA ASP A 19 8.03 7.89 -0.63
C ASP A 19 6.93 7.07 -1.29
N PHE A 20 6.82 5.81 -0.90
CA PHE A 20 5.80 4.90 -1.41
C PHE A 20 4.40 5.43 -1.09
N VAL A 21 4.18 5.81 0.17
CA VAL A 21 2.88 6.34 0.61
C VAL A 21 2.55 7.65 -0.12
N THR A 22 3.54 8.52 -0.29
CA THR A 22 3.31 9.77 -1.00
C THR A 22 2.86 9.51 -2.44
N SER A 23 3.50 8.55 -3.11
CA SER A 23 3.12 8.19 -4.48
C SER A 23 1.70 7.66 -4.56
N LEU A 24 1.33 6.80 -3.61
CA LEU A 24 -0.03 6.25 -3.58
C LEU A 24 -1.04 7.35 -3.32
N ALA A 25 -0.78 8.22 -2.35
CA ALA A 25 -1.69 9.30 -2.00
C ALA A 25 -1.98 10.19 -3.21
N ARG A 26 -0.92 10.54 -3.96
CA ARG A 26 -1.07 11.37 -5.14
C ARG A 26 -1.90 10.69 -6.22
N GLN A 27 -1.69 9.41 -6.41
CA GLN A 27 -2.39 8.68 -7.45
C GLN A 27 -3.87 8.47 -7.10
N LEU A 28 -4.20 8.31 -5.83
CA LEU A 28 -5.58 8.10 -5.40
C LEU A 28 -6.37 9.39 -5.28
N GLU A 29 -5.69 10.53 -5.18
CA GLU A 29 -6.36 11.81 -4.91
C GLU A 29 -7.46 12.14 -5.92
N PRO A 30 -7.23 12.04 -7.24
CA PRO A 30 -8.29 12.39 -8.20
C PRO A 30 -9.55 11.55 -8.05
N SER A 31 -9.42 10.30 -7.61
CA SER A 31 -10.55 9.40 -7.40
C SER A 31 -11.13 9.50 -6.00
N ARG A 32 -10.50 10.30 -5.13
CA ARG A 32 -10.93 10.48 -3.74
C ARG A 32 -11.04 9.18 -2.96
N LEU A 33 -10.21 8.22 -3.31
CA LEU A 33 -10.17 6.95 -2.61
C LEU A 33 -9.28 7.06 -1.39
N ALA A 34 -9.72 6.42 -0.31
CA ALA A 34 -8.97 6.39 0.94
C ALA A 34 -7.97 5.23 0.92
N TYR A 35 -6.97 5.35 1.76
CA TYR A 35 -6.04 4.26 2.02
C TYR A 35 -5.75 4.22 3.51
N GLU A 36 -5.32 3.06 3.96
CA GLU A 36 -5.03 2.81 5.37
C GLU A 36 -3.55 2.49 5.52
N LEU A 37 -2.91 3.02 6.57
CA LEU A 37 -1.54 2.69 6.89
C LEU A 37 -1.54 1.72 8.07
N ARG A 38 -0.71 0.69 7.99
CA ARG A 38 -0.56 -0.27 9.08
C ARG A 38 0.92 -0.49 9.37
N ASP A 39 1.23 -0.59 10.64
CA ASP A 39 2.56 -0.96 11.09
C ASP A 39 2.74 -2.46 10.88
N VAL A 40 3.71 -2.85 10.06
CA VAL A 40 3.95 -4.25 9.74
C VAL A 40 4.29 -5.07 10.98
N ASP A 41 4.83 -4.41 12.01
CA ASP A 41 5.22 -5.08 13.25
C ASP A 41 4.10 -5.13 14.29
N ALA A 42 2.91 -4.58 13.97
CA ALA A 42 1.81 -4.52 14.93
C ALA A 42 1.26 -5.90 15.27
N ASP A 43 1.38 -6.86 14.36
CA ASP A 43 1.01 -8.23 14.67
C ASP A 43 1.93 -9.23 13.98
N ALA A 44 1.98 -10.45 14.52
CA ALA A 44 2.92 -11.46 14.06
C ALA A 44 2.65 -11.92 12.63
N GLU A 45 1.39 -11.95 12.24
CA GLU A 45 1.02 -12.38 10.89
C GLU A 45 1.53 -11.41 9.84
N SER A 46 1.31 -10.12 10.04
CA SER A 46 1.77 -9.10 9.10
C SER A 46 3.30 -9.10 9.00
N ARG A 47 3.98 -9.22 10.16
CA ARG A 47 5.43 -9.24 10.17
C ARG A 47 5.98 -10.43 9.42
N ARG A 48 5.35 -11.60 9.61
CA ARG A 48 5.80 -12.82 8.93
C ARG A 48 5.60 -12.70 7.42
N ARG A 49 4.45 -12.16 6.99
CA ARG A 49 4.12 -12.09 5.56
C ARG A 49 4.90 -10.99 4.85
N PHE A 50 5.05 -9.84 5.48
CA PHE A 50 5.51 -8.63 4.79
C PHE A 50 6.74 -7.97 5.40
N GLY A 51 7.21 -8.44 6.55
CA GLY A 51 8.26 -7.74 7.30
C GLY A 51 9.54 -7.46 6.53
N LEU A 52 9.89 -8.33 5.59
CA LEU A 52 11.09 -8.16 4.77
C LEU A 52 10.79 -7.53 3.41
N LYS A 53 9.52 -7.17 3.16
CA LYS A 53 9.10 -6.66 1.86
C LYS A 53 8.62 -5.22 1.91
N ILE A 54 8.49 -4.63 3.08
CA ILE A 54 7.92 -3.29 3.22
C ILE A 54 8.70 -2.28 2.39
N PRO A 55 8.00 -1.25 1.90
CA PRO A 55 6.56 -1.01 1.98
C PRO A 55 5.78 -1.98 1.09
N VAL A 56 4.59 -2.39 1.56
CA VAL A 56 3.75 -3.35 0.84
C VAL A 56 2.38 -2.72 0.64
N LEU A 57 1.87 -2.76 -0.60
CA LEU A 57 0.52 -2.34 -0.90
C LEU A 57 -0.34 -3.57 -1.16
N THR A 58 -1.44 -3.67 -0.40
CA THR A 58 -2.49 -4.64 -0.71
C THR A 58 -3.75 -3.89 -1.10
N VAL A 59 -4.54 -4.52 -1.97
CA VAL A 59 -5.86 -4.01 -2.34
C VAL A 59 -6.82 -5.16 -2.18
N ASP A 60 -7.82 -4.97 -1.33
CA ASP A 60 -8.79 -6.01 -0.98
C ASP A 60 -8.10 -7.30 -0.55
N GLY A 61 -6.99 -7.17 0.17
CA GLY A 61 -6.24 -8.30 0.70
C GLY A 61 -5.21 -8.90 -0.24
N SER A 62 -5.20 -8.51 -1.52
CA SER A 62 -4.24 -9.04 -2.50
C SER A 62 -3.02 -8.14 -2.60
N LEU A 63 -1.84 -8.74 -2.60
CA LEU A 63 -0.60 -7.99 -2.75
C LEU A 63 -0.50 -7.44 -4.16
N ILE A 64 -0.30 -6.12 -4.27
CA ILE A 64 -0.20 -5.44 -5.57
C ILE A 64 1.25 -5.13 -5.91
N CYS A 65 1.99 -4.53 -4.96
CA CYS A 65 3.40 -4.24 -5.16
C CYS A 65 4.08 -4.07 -3.80
N HIS A 66 5.40 -4.15 -3.80
CA HIS A 66 6.15 -3.97 -2.57
C HIS A 66 7.56 -3.47 -2.89
N GLY A 67 8.17 -2.81 -1.91
CA GLY A 67 9.50 -2.26 -2.03
C GLY A 67 9.52 -1.03 -2.92
N ARG A 68 9.21 -1.19 -4.18
CA ARG A 68 9.12 -0.09 -5.14
C ARG A 68 7.67 0.12 -5.53
N TYR A 69 7.23 1.37 -5.53
CA TYR A 69 5.85 1.69 -5.90
C TYR A 69 5.63 1.43 -7.39
N ASP A 70 4.54 0.74 -7.71
CA ASP A 70 4.20 0.39 -9.08
C ASP A 70 2.95 1.16 -9.49
N ALA A 71 3.17 2.36 -10.02
CA ALA A 71 2.07 3.25 -10.41
C ALA A 71 1.20 2.64 -11.52
N LEU A 72 1.81 1.87 -12.41
CA LEU A 72 1.07 1.26 -13.51
C LEU A 72 0.11 0.20 -13.02
N ALA A 73 0.54 -0.62 -12.07
CA ALA A 73 -0.34 -1.63 -11.48
C ALA A 73 -1.54 -0.98 -10.79
N VAL A 74 -1.31 0.12 -10.07
CA VAL A 74 -2.40 0.85 -9.42
C VAL A 74 -3.32 1.49 -10.46
N ALA A 75 -2.74 2.06 -11.51
CA ALA A 75 -3.54 2.68 -12.58
C ALA A 75 -4.49 1.66 -13.21
N ARG A 76 -4.02 0.42 -13.41
CA ARG A 76 -4.87 -0.63 -13.96
C ARG A 76 -6.04 -0.97 -13.06
N LEU A 77 -5.80 -0.97 -11.74
CA LEU A 77 -6.88 -1.20 -10.79
C LEU A 77 -7.91 -0.08 -10.85
N LEU A 78 -7.43 1.17 -10.95
CA LEU A 78 -8.34 2.32 -10.98
C LEU A 78 -9.14 2.40 -12.27
N ALA A 79 -8.66 1.76 -13.33
CA ALA A 79 -9.32 1.77 -14.63
C ALA A 79 -10.47 0.77 -14.74
N ARG A 80 -10.62 -0.12 -13.78
CA ARG A 80 -11.69 -1.13 -13.81
C ARG A 80 -13.05 -0.55 -13.58
#